data_87ff2db1a87a8e4b0b5d941911ec24ef
#
_entry.id   87ff2db1a87a8e4b0b5d941911ec24ef
#
_cell.length_a   1.000
_cell.length_b   1.000
_cell.length_c   1.000
_cell.angle_alpha   90.00
_cell.angle_beta   90.00
_cell.angle_gamma   90.00
#
_symmetry.space_group_name_H-M   'P 1'
#
loop_
_entity.id
_entity.type
_entity.pdbx_description
1 polymer ?
#
loop_
_entity_poly.entity_id
_entity_poly.type
_entity_poly.pdbx_seq_one_letter_code
_entity_poly.pdbx_strand_id
1 'polypeptide(L)'
;MRTINRILVANRGEIALRVCRTATDMGIATIAVYADQDMAAPHTREADEALSLGGDDAASTYLNGDKILAIALETGADAIHPGYGFLSENSEFARAVEDAGIAWLGPSSSVIDALGDKINARRIAQACGVAPVPGVSEPVTSRDEVEAFIASAGYPVVLKRADGGGGRGISIIRTEADLDLFFARHTDAADLGAHFVERFVEVARHVETQSARDSLGNFHVISTRDCSVQRRNQKLVEEAPAPFLPEGAHDKLVEASRALFEHVDYVGVGTVEFLLEPDGNIWFLEVNPRLQVEHPVSEEVTGIDLVREQIRIAQGLALTTPPEPRGHSFEFRITSEDPSKDLTPTAGRLDEVHWPLGPGIRLELGVDQGDSVQTAFDSMIAKVIVTGADREQALARSRRALAEFSVQGVATPVPVYQDIINDPDFCGVGGFNISTRWFETTFMPQHDYSDLATPAEASSTADLPRQTYIIELDGRRVSLTLPAGMFNAPSAPAPRPPQPLRSATRRAAASTHQAGPHQGAPGDIVAPMQAIVVALAVSEGDQVEEGQLVAVLEAMKMEKPLLAPRAGTVTSLSIKQGDTVTAGTRIAHIATDKEAQ
;
A
#
# COMPACT_ATOMS: atom_id res chain seq x y z
N MET A 1 -32.06 5.41 15.04
CA MET A 1 -31.21 4.20 15.04
C MET A 1 -31.49 3.42 13.76
N ARG A 2 -30.47 3.13 12.98
CA ARG A 2 -30.56 2.30 11.79
C ARG A 2 -30.18 0.87 12.15
N THR A 3 -30.95 -0.12 11.71
CA THR A 3 -30.56 -1.52 11.86
C THR A 3 -29.64 -1.91 10.70
N ILE A 4 -28.49 -2.50 10.99
CA ILE A 4 -27.56 -3.06 10.00
C ILE A 4 -27.46 -4.55 10.30
N ASN A 5 -27.96 -5.39 9.40
CA ASN A 5 -27.95 -6.83 9.50
C ASN A 5 -27.05 -7.49 8.46
N ARG A 6 -26.67 -6.71 7.41
CA ARG A 6 -25.92 -7.23 6.27
C ARG A 6 -24.98 -6.16 5.70
N ILE A 7 -23.68 -6.46 5.68
CA ILE A 7 -22.62 -5.54 5.24
C ILE A 7 -21.94 -6.11 4.00
N LEU A 8 -21.86 -5.30 2.93
CA LEU A 8 -20.95 -5.56 1.82
C LEU A 8 -19.59 -4.93 2.15
N VAL A 9 -18.52 -5.72 2.06
CA VAL A 9 -17.14 -5.26 2.24
C VAL A 9 -16.52 -4.95 0.88
N ALA A 10 -16.42 -3.65 0.56
CA ALA A 10 -15.91 -3.15 -0.72
C ALA A 10 -14.37 -3.07 -0.72
N ASN A 11 -13.72 -4.16 -0.37
CA ASN A 11 -12.26 -4.25 -0.28
C ASN A 11 -11.80 -5.71 -0.39
N ARG A 12 -10.48 -5.95 -0.28
CA ARG A 12 -9.84 -7.25 -0.38
C ARG A 12 -8.80 -7.48 0.73
N GLY A 13 -8.22 -8.67 0.73
CA GLY A 13 -7.07 -9.00 1.56
C GLY A 13 -7.37 -8.92 3.05
N GLU A 14 -6.38 -8.47 3.82
CA GLU A 14 -6.45 -8.52 5.27
C GLU A 14 -7.54 -7.61 5.83
N ILE A 15 -7.76 -6.42 5.24
CA ILE A 15 -8.78 -5.49 5.74
C ILE A 15 -10.20 -6.01 5.49
N ALA A 16 -10.45 -6.68 4.35
CA ALA A 16 -11.74 -7.29 4.11
C ALA A 16 -12.01 -8.41 5.12
N LEU A 17 -11.03 -9.25 5.38
CA LEU A 17 -11.10 -10.30 6.40
C LEU A 17 -11.34 -9.71 7.80
N ARG A 18 -10.61 -8.64 8.14
CA ARG A 18 -10.74 -7.91 9.42
C ARG A 18 -12.17 -7.40 9.64
N VAL A 19 -12.76 -6.81 8.61
CA VAL A 19 -14.14 -6.30 8.66
C VAL A 19 -15.14 -7.45 8.79
N CYS A 20 -14.98 -8.52 8.00
CA CYS A 20 -15.86 -9.70 8.09
C CYS A 20 -15.87 -10.28 9.50
N ARG A 21 -14.71 -10.43 10.14
CA ARG A 21 -14.61 -10.98 11.51
C ARG A 21 -15.38 -10.14 12.53
N THR A 22 -15.19 -8.81 12.52
CA THR A 22 -15.97 -7.95 13.44
C THR A 22 -17.46 -7.98 13.15
N ALA A 23 -17.88 -7.97 11.88
CA ALA A 23 -19.28 -8.08 11.53
C ALA A 23 -19.88 -9.41 12.03
N THR A 24 -19.18 -10.51 11.86
CA THR A 24 -19.58 -11.84 12.37
C THR A 24 -19.71 -11.84 13.89
N ASP A 25 -18.75 -11.26 14.63
CA ASP A 25 -18.79 -11.12 16.09
C ASP A 25 -19.98 -10.24 16.55
N MET A 26 -20.47 -9.36 15.71
CA MET A 26 -21.67 -8.56 15.95
C MET A 26 -22.97 -9.23 15.49
N GLY A 27 -22.92 -10.43 14.92
CA GLY A 27 -24.06 -11.14 14.35
C GLY A 27 -24.61 -10.52 13.08
N ILE A 28 -23.76 -9.84 12.32
CA ILE A 28 -24.11 -9.17 11.06
C ILE A 28 -23.59 -10.02 9.90
N ALA A 29 -24.45 -10.35 8.94
CA ALA A 29 -24.08 -11.11 7.75
C ALA A 29 -23.15 -10.30 6.84
N THR A 30 -22.22 -10.98 6.19
CA THR A 30 -21.15 -10.39 5.40
C THR A 30 -21.22 -10.79 3.94
N ILE A 31 -20.97 -9.84 3.04
CA ILE A 31 -20.84 -10.05 1.62
C ILE A 31 -19.45 -9.56 1.21
N ALA A 32 -18.59 -10.48 0.74
CA ALA A 32 -17.34 -10.14 0.12
C ALA A 32 -17.50 -9.95 -1.39
N VAL A 33 -16.69 -9.06 -1.96
CA VAL A 33 -16.50 -8.97 -3.42
C VAL A 33 -15.08 -9.36 -3.77
N TYR A 34 -14.86 -9.91 -4.97
CA TYR A 34 -13.52 -10.37 -5.36
C TYR A 34 -13.23 -10.23 -6.85
N ALA A 35 -11.98 -9.90 -7.18
CA ALA A 35 -11.41 -10.04 -8.52
C ALA A 35 -11.11 -11.52 -8.80
N ASP A 36 -10.99 -11.91 -10.07
CA ASP A 36 -10.85 -13.33 -10.47
C ASP A 36 -9.68 -14.04 -9.76
N GLN A 37 -8.57 -13.34 -9.53
CA GLN A 37 -7.41 -13.87 -8.81
C GLN A 37 -7.62 -14.01 -7.29
N ASP A 38 -8.58 -13.30 -6.72
CA ASP A 38 -8.91 -13.36 -5.30
C ASP A 38 -10.02 -14.38 -4.97
N MET A 39 -10.48 -15.16 -5.97
CA MET A 39 -11.59 -16.12 -5.81
C MET A 39 -11.42 -17.05 -4.61
N ALA A 40 -10.20 -17.49 -4.31
CA ALA A 40 -9.89 -18.38 -3.20
C ALA A 40 -9.24 -17.67 -2.00
N ALA A 41 -9.21 -16.34 -1.99
CA ALA A 41 -8.59 -15.56 -0.91
C ALA A 41 -9.32 -15.76 0.44
N PRO A 42 -8.63 -15.56 1.59
CA PRO A 42 -9.23 -15.77 2.91
C PRO A 42 -10.54 -15.02 3.14
N HIS A 43 -10.64 -13.77 2.69
CA HIS A 43 -11.85 -12.96 2.88
C HIS A 43 -13.08 -13.48 2.14
N THR A 44 -12.91 -14.17 1.00
CA THR A 44 -14.03 -14.78 0.27
C THR A 44 -14.53 -16.06 0.92
N ARG A 45 -13.69 -16.75 1.67
CA ARG A 45 -14.04 -17.97 2.40
C ARG A 45 -14.66 -17.69 3.76
N GLU A 46 -14.30 -16.56 4.38
CA GLU A 46 -14.78 -16.16 5.70
C GLU A 46 -16.14 -15.45 5.62
N ALA A 47 -16.43 -14.73 4.54
CA ALA A 47 -17.71 -14.06 4.34
C ALA A 47 -18.87 -15.08 4.14
N ASP A 48 -20.09 -14.71 4.58
CA ASP A 48 -21.29 -15.54 4.38
C ASP A 48 -21.63 -15.70 2.88
N GLU A 49 -21.37 -14.65 2.09
CA GLU A 49 -21.49 -14.68 0.63
C GLU A 49 -20.28 -14.01 -0.01
N ALA A 50 -19.86 -14.48 -1.18
CA ALA A 50 -18.80 -13.88 -1.97
C ALA A 50 -19.21 -13.80 -3.45
N LEU A 51 -19.10 -12.60 -4.04
CA LEU A 51 -19.50 -12.33 -5.42
C LEU A 51 -18.34 -11.79 -6.25
N SER A 52 -18.23 -12.31 -7.47
CA SER A 52 -17.19 -11.89 -8.41
C SER A 52 -17.49 -10.51 -9.01
N LEU A 53 -16.46 -9.67 -9.06
CA LEU A 53 -16.48 -8.41 -9.80
C LEU A 53 -16.16 -8.62 -11.29
N GLY A 54 -15.64 -9.79 -11.66
CA GLY A 54 -15.19 -10.13 -13.01
C GLY A 54 -14.06 -9.22 -13.48
N GLY A 55 -12.89 -9.82 -13.73
CA GLY A 55 -11.67 -9.11 -14.12
C GLY A 55 -10.51 -9.30 -13.13
N ASP A 56 -9.34 -8.82 -13.53
CA ASP A 56 -8.07 -9.08 -12.85
C ASP A 56 -7.26 -7.80 -12.52
N ASP A 57 -7.79 -6.63 -12.84
CA ASP A 57 -7.20 -5.32 -12.54
C ASP A 57 -8.08 -4.49 -11.59
N ALA A 58 -7.49 -3.46 -10.97
CA ALA A 58 -8.19 -2.64 -9.99
C ALA A 58 -9.33 -1.80 -10.62
N ALA A 59 -9.14 -1.28 -11.82
CA ALA A 59 -10.10 -0.38 -12.46
C ALA A 59 -11.39 -1.11 -12.86
N SER A 60 -11.26 -2.35 -13.35
CA SER A 60 -12.40 -3.19 -13.72
C SER A 60 -13.08 -3.85 -12.51
N THR A 61 -12.45 -3.85 -11.33
CA THR A 61 -12.91 -4.55 -10.13
C THR A 61 -13.11 -3.61 -8.92
N TYR A 62 -12.16 -3.53 -7.99
CA TYR A 62 -12.29 -2.81 -6.71
C TYR A 62 -12.40 -1.28 -6.83
N LEU A 63 -12.06 -0.70 -7.98
CA LEU A 63 -12.31 0.71 -8.29
C LEU A 63 -13.59 0.93 -9.11
N ASN A 64 -14.33 -0.14 -9.43
CA ASN A 64 -15.59 -0.04 -10.16
C ASN A 64 -16.76 0.10 -9.18
N GLY A 65 -17.07 1.34 -8.78
CA GLY A 65 -18.15 1.64 -7.85
C GLY A 65 -19.52 1.17 -8.32
N ASP A 66 -19.81 1.26 -9.63
CA ASP A 66 -21.09 0.84 -10.19
C ASP A 66 -21.34 -0.66 -10.00
N LYS A 67 -20.32 -1.50 -10.26
CA LYS A 67 -20.43 -2.94 -10.02
C LYS A 67 -20.65 -3.26 -8.54
N ILE A 68 -19.89 -2.62 -7.66
CA ILE A 68 -19.98 -2.84 -6.21
C ILE A 68 -21.36 -2.43 -5.71
N LEU A 69 -21.87 -1.27 -6.13
CA LEU A 69 -23.20 -0.79 -5.75
C LEU A 69 -24.31 -1.70 -6.29
N ALA A 70 -24.18 -2.19 -7.53
CA ALA A 70 -25.13 -3.13 -8.11
C ALA A 70 -25.21 -4.44 -7.30
N ILE A 71 -24.06 -4.99 -6.90
CA ILE A 71 -23.98 -6.17 -6.03
C ILE A 71 -24.63 -5.89 -4.66
N ALA A 72 -24.38 -4.71 -4.06
CA ALA A 72 -24.98 -4.34 -2.78
C ALA A 72 -26.52 -4.28 -2.84
N LEU A 73 -27.05 -3.74 -3.93
CA LEU A 73 -28.49 -3.67 -4.18
C LEU A 73 -29.10 -5.06 -4.44
N GLU A 74 -28.44 -5.89 -5.25
CA GLU A 74 -28.89 -7.25 -5.58
C GLU A 74 -28.93 -8.15 -4.34
N THR A 75 -27.91 -8.04 -3.50
CA THR A 75 -27.79 -8.86 -2.27
C THR A 75 -28.55 -8.30 -1.09
N GLY A 76 -29.14 -7.10 -1.21
CA GLY A 76 -29.86 -6.43 -0.14
C GLY A 76 -28.97 -6.04 1.03
N ALA A 77 -27.76 -5.54 0.76
CA ALA A 77 -26.87 -5.02 1.80
C ALA A 77 -27.45 -3.77 2.47
N ASP A 78 -27.44 -3.73 3.79
CA ASP A 78 -27.87 -2.57 4.59
C ASP A 78 -26.77 -1.49 4.65
N ALA A 79 -25.52 -1.91 4.51
CA ALA A 79 -24.36 -1.05 4.60
C ALA A 79 -23.21 -1.51 3.68
N ILE A 80 -22.34 -0.57 3.31
CA ILE A 80 -21.07 -0.83 2.64
C ILE A 80 -19.92 -0.36 3.52
N HIS A 81 -18.95 -1.25 3.78
CA HIS A 81 -17.70 -0.92 4.43
C HIS A 81 -16.57 -0.81 3.39
N PRO A 82 -15.97 0.36 3.20
CA PRO A 82 -14.96 0.55 2.16
C PRO A 82 -13.55 0.06 2.56
N GLY A 83 -13.30 -0.22 3.84
CA GLY A 83 -11.96 -0.45 4.35
C GLY A 83 -11.07 0.78 4.25
N TYR A 84 -9.90 0.61 3.65
CA TYR A 84 -8.97 1.68 3.27
C TYR A 84 -8.46 1.47 1.83
N GLY A 85 -7.94 2.52 1.19
CA GLY A 85 -7.57 2.49 -0.23
C GLY A 85 -8.78 2.32 -1.14
N PHE A 86 -8.56 1.97 -2.40
CA PHE A 86 -9.60 1.86 -3.43
C PHE A 86 -10.62 3.01 -3.40
N LEU A 87 -11.87 2.72 -3.07
CA LEU A 87 -12.98 3.69 -3.07
C LEU A 87 -13.24 4.33 -1.69
N SER A 88 -12.41 4.05 -0.66
CA SER A 88 -12.67 4.53 0.70
C SER A 88 -12.65 6.06 0.86
N GLU A 89 -11.98 6.77 -0.04
CA GLU A 89 -11.90 8.23 -0.09
C GLU A 89 -12.56 8.81 -1.35
N ASN A 90 -13.38 8.01 -2.04
CA ASN A 90 -14.12 8.46 -3.22
C ASN A 90 -15.47 9.03 -2.81
N SER A 91 -15.61 10.36 -2.85
CA SER A 91 -16.83 11.06 -2.45
C SER A 91 -18.01 10.80 -3.38
N GLU A 92 -17.76 10.55 -4.67
CA GLU A 92 -18.82 10.24 -5.64
C GLU A 92 -19.43 8.86 -5.39
N PHE A 93 -18.58 7.86 -5.10
CA PHE A 93 -19.05 6.53 -4.73
C PHE A 93 -19.79 6.55 -3.38
N ALA A 94 -19.25 7.23 -2.36
CA ALA A 94 -19.93 7.40 -1.08
C ALA A 94 -21.33 8.03 -1.26
N ARG A 95 -21.43 9.07 -2.09
CA ARG A 95 -22.71 9.72 -2.43
C ARG A 95 -23.67 8.76 -3.14
N ALA A 96 -23.18 7.98 -4.12
CA ALA A 96 -24.01 7.00 -4.82
C ALA A 96 -24.58 5.95 -3.86
N VAL A 97 -23.81 5.51 -2.87
CA VAL A 97 -24.24 4.59 -1.80
C VAL A 97 -25.29 5.24 -0.91
N GLU A 98 -25.07 6.50 -0.47
CA GLU A 98 -26.02 7.28 0.33
C GLU A 98 -27.35 7.49 -0.40
N ASP A 99 -27.29 7.89 -1.68
CA ASP A 99 -28.46 8.12 -2.55
C ASP A 99 -29.27 6.83 -2.80
N ALA A 100 -28.59 5.68 -2.84
CA ALA A 100 -29.24 4.36 -2.91
C ALA A 100 -29.91 3.94 -1.59
N GLY A 101 -29.77 4.73 -0.53
CA GLY A 101 -30.34 4.44 0.79
C GLY A 101 -29.55 3.40 1.59
N ILE A 102 -28.36 3.00 1.15
CA ILE A 102 -27.45 2.09 1.84
C ILE A 102 -26.59 2.89 2.83
N ALA A 103 -26.25 2.36 4.01
CA ALA A 103 -25.35 3.02 4.94
C ALA A 103 -23.91 2.97 4.41
N TRP A 104 -23.29 4.12 4.31
CA TRP A 104 -21.85 4.22 4.12
C TRP A 104 -21.15 4.14 5.49
N LEU A 105 -20.23 3.17 5.69
CA LEU A 105 -19.48 3.02 6.93
C LEU A 105 -18.21 3.87 6.91
N GLY A 106 -18.40 5.17 6.99
CA GLY A 106 -17.40 6.22 6.95
C GLY A 106 -18.06 7.58 7.17
N PRO A 107 -17.31 8.68 7.07
CA PRO A 107 -17.91 10.02 7.09
C PRO A 107 -18.72 10.26 5.81
N SER A 108 -19.59 11.27 5.84
CA SER A 108 -20.44 11.59 4.70
C SER A 108 -19.62 11.93 3.44
N SER A 109 -20.24 11.74 2.27
CA SER A 109 -19.63 12.09 0.99
C SER A 109 -19.16 13.55 0.92
N SER A 110 -19.88 14.46 1.57
CA SER A 110 -19.50 15.88 1.66
C SER A 110 -18.26 16.11 2.52
N VAL A 111 -18.05 15.33 3.58
CA VAL A 111 -16.86 15.40 4.44
C VAL A 111 -15.66 14.81 3.72
N ILE A 112 -15.84 13.69 2.98
CA ILE A 112 -14.79 13.11 2.15
C ILE A 112 -14.34 14.13 1.10
N ASP A 113 -15.26 14.78 0.42
CA ASP A 113 -14.99 15.80 -0.59
C ASP A 113 -14.25 17.01 0.01
N ALA A 114 -14.69 17.49 1.17
CA ALA A 114 -14.10 18.65 1.85
C ALA A 114 -12.67 18.40 2.33
N LEU A 115 -12.35 17.19 2.77
CA LEU A 115 -11.04 16.84 3.34
C LEU A 115 -10.11 16.14 2.33
N GLY A 116 -10.66 15.59 1.23
CA GLY A 116 -9.89 14.91 0.18
C GLY A 116 -9.05 15.86 -0.66
N ASP A 117 -9.49 17.09 -0.89
CA ASP A 117 -8.69 18.14 -1.53
C ASP A 117 -7.74 18.77 -0.52
N LYS A 118 -6.42 18.65 -0.76
CA LYS A 118 -5.39 19.12 0.18
C LYS A 118 -5.40 20.64 0.37
N ILE A 119 -5.73 21.41 -0.65
CA ILE A 119 -5.83 22.87 -0.56
C ILE A 119 -7.01 23.24 0.33
N ASN A 120 -8.14 22.60 0.12
CA ASN A 120 -9.34 22.83 0.92
C ASN A 120 -9.14 22.38 2.38
N ALA A 121 -8.53 21.21 2.61
CA ALA A 121 -8.20 20.73 3.94
C ALA A 121 -7.28 21.72 4.71
N ARG A 122 -6.30 22.32 4.03
CA ARG A 122 -5.44 23.38 4.61
C ARG A 122 -6.23 24.62 4.99
N ARG A 123 -7.18 25.07 4.13
CA ARG A 123 -8.06 26.21 4.43
C ARG A 123 -8.95 25.92 5.64
N ILE A 124 -9.50 24.72 5.72
CA ILE A 124 -10.28 24.26 6.88
C ILE A 124 -9.40 24.29 8.14
N ALA A 125 -8.20 23.75 8.09
CA ALA A 125 -7.28 23.75 9.22
C ALA A 125 -6.99 25.20 9.70
N GLN A 126 -6.68 26.11 8.78
CA GLN A 126 -6.47 27.53 9.11
C GLN A 126 -7.72 28.16 9.74
N ALA A 127 -8.90 27.87 9.21
CA ALA A 127 -10.16 28.38 9.77
C ALA A 127 -10.42 27.87 11.19
N CYS A 128 -9.94 26.67 11.52
CA CYS A 128 -10.01 26.09 12.86
C CYS A 128 -8.89 26.57 13.80
N GLY A 129 -7.98 27.41 13.33
CA GLY A 129 -6.79 27.80 14.10
C GLY A 129 -5.70 26.73 14.19
N VAL A 130 -5.79 25.68 13.37
CA VAL A 130 -4.80 24.62 13.25
C VAL A 130 -3.80 25.01 12.17
N ALA A 131 -2.53 25.12 12.53
CA ALA A 131 -1.50 25.58 11.61
C ALA A 131 -1.10 24.46 10.62
N PRO A 132 -1.35 24.61 9.30
CA PRO A 132 -0.75 23.72 8.32
C PRO A 132 0.73 24.06 8.13
N VAL A 133 1.48 23.15 7.49
CA VAL A 133 2.87 23.46 7.08
C VAL A 133 2.90 24.82 6.37
N PRO A 134 3.84 25.76 6.71
CA PRO A 134 3.91 27.06 6.06
C PRO A 134 3.94 26.94 4.53
N GLY A 135 2.99 27.56 3.86
CA GLY A 135 2.82 27.43 2.43
C GLY A 135 1.66 28.25 1.90
N VAL A 136 1.40 28.17 0.62
CA VAL A 136 0.28 28.84 -0.06
C VAL A 136 -0.88 27.86 -0.16
N SER A 137 -2.06 28.26 0.31
CA SER A 137 -3.30 27.45 0.22
C SER A 137 -4.12 27.84 -1.02
N GLU A 138 -3.43 28.10 -2.12
CA GLU A 138 -3.97 28.41 -3.44
C GLU A 138 -3.22 27.61 -4.49
N PRO A 139 -3.88 27.25 -5.62
CA PRO A 139 -3.20 26.64 -6.75
C PRO A 139 -2.05 27.50 -7.29
N VAL A 140 -0.94 26.88 -7.66
CA VAL A 140 0.16 27.57 -8.35
C VAL A 140 -0.28 27.91 -9.78
N THR A 141 -0.18 29.18 -10.15
CA THR A 141 -0.54 29.65 -11.50
C THR A 141 0.66 30.08 -12.33
N SER A 142 1.79 30.36 -11.66
CA SER A 142 3.01 30.81 -12.36
C SER A 142 4.28 30.46 -11.58
N ARG A 143 5.41 30.50 -12.28
CA ARG A 143 6.75 30.39 -11.70
C ARG A 143 7.02 31.52 -10.71
N ASP A 144 6.64 32.75 -11.03
CA ASP A 144 6.89 33.94 -10.21
C ASP A 144 6.28 33.79 -8.80
N GLU A 145 5.11 33.14 -8.68
CA GLU A 145 4.47 32.87 -7.38
C GLU A 145 5.32 31.92 -6.51
N VAL A 146 5.88 30.86 -7.12
CA VAL A 146 6.74 29.91 -6.42
C VAL A 146 8.05 30.58 -6.02
N GLU A 147 8.66 31.40 -6.91
CA GLU A 147 9.86 32.16 -6.62
C GLU A 147 9.62 33.20 -5.49
N ALA A 148 8.49 33.88 -5.48
CA ALA A 148 8.11 34.79 -4.41
C ALA A 148 7.96 34.07 -3.06
N PHE A 149 7.38 32.85 -3.08
CA PHE A 149 7.30 32.02 -1.87
C PHE A 149 8.70 31.59 -1.41
N ILE A 150 9.56 31.12 -2.32
CA ILE A 150 10.95 30.73 -2.03
C ILE A 150 11.74 31.91 -1.45
N ALA A 151 11.56 33.11 -2.00
CA ALA A 151 12.23 34.31 -1.49
C ALA A 151 11.88 34.63 -0.03
N SER A 152 10.68 34.26 0.43
CA SER A 152 10.22 34.45 1.80
C SER A 152 10.53 33.28 2.74
N ALA A 153 10.42 32.03 2.26
CA ALA A 153 10.54 30.82 3.06
C ALA A 153 11.93 30.19 3.01
N GLY A 154 12.70 30.46 1.95
CA GLY A 154 13.97 29.79 1.65
C GLY A 154 13.75 28.40 1.01
N TYR A 155 14.85 27.84 0.49
CA TYR A 155 14.89 26.43 0.11
C TYR A 155 15.13 25.53 1.34
N PRO A 156 14.68 24.28 1.32
CA PRO A 156 13.88 23.62 0.28
C PRO A 156 12.38 23.92 0.42
N VAL A 157 11.69 23.90 -0.73
CA VAL A 157 10.23 23.91 -0.78
C VAL A 157 9.72 22.63 -1.45
N VAL A 158 8.43 22.35 -1.32
CA VAL A 158 7.80 21.22 -1.98
C VAL A 158 6.56 21.67 -2.74
N LEU A 159 6.44 21.20 -3.96
CA LEU A 159 5.24 21.34 -4.79
C LEU A 159 4.47 20.03 -4.71
N LYS A 160 3.21 20.09 -4.30
CA LYS A 160 2.33 18.94 -4.11
C LYS A 160 1.08 19.08 -4.96
N ARG A 161 0.62 17.99 -5.55
CA ARG A 161 -0.70 17.95 -6.19
C ARG A 161 -1.80 17.97 -5.12
N ALA A 162 -2.80 18.80 -5.33
CA ALA A 162 -3.96 18.91 -4.43
C ALA A 162 -4.78 17.61 -4.39
N ASP A 163 -4.90 16.94 -5.55
CA ASP A 163 -5.59 15.66 -5.75
C ASP A 163 -4.68 14.43 -5.49
N GLY A 164 -3.39 14.64 -5.14
CA GLY A 164 -2.42 13.58 -4.89
C GLY A 164 -2.65 12.91 -3.53
N GLY A 165 -2.56 11.58 -3.49
CA GLY A 165 -2.63 10.77 -2.26
C GLY A 165 -1.45 9.80 -2.13
N GLY A 166 -1.13 9.38 -0.89
CA GLY A 166 -0.10 8.37 -0.64
C GLY A 166 1.31 8.76 -1.11
N GLY A 167 1.67 10.04 -1.07
CA GLY A 167 2.99 10.53 -1.47
C GLY A 167 3.16 10.79 -2.96
N ARG A 168 2.13 10.63 -3.78
CA ARG A 168 2.19 10.89 -5.23
C ARG A 168 2.09 12.38 -5.55
N GLY A 169 2.72 12.78 -6.64
CA GLY A 169 2.70 14.17 -7.11
C GLY A 169 3.43 15.14 -6.15
N ILE A 170 4.49 14.68 -5.51
CA ILE A 170 5.36 15.47 -4.62
C ILE A 170 6.67 15.75 -5.35
N SER A 171 7.00 17.03 -5.52
CA SER A 171 8.26 17.49 -6.11
C SER A 171 9.01 18.36 -5.11
N ILE A 172 10.15 17.87 -4.62
CA ILE A 172 11.01 18.61 -3.68
C ILE A 172 11.96 19.49 -4.49
N ILE A 173 11.93 20.79 -4.23
CA ILE A 173 12.73 21.81 -4.91
C ILE A 173 13.79 22.29 -3.92
N ARG A 174 15.05 21.90 -4.15
CA ARG A 174 16.21 22.27 -3.32
C ARG A 174 17.04 23.38 -3.91
N THR A 175 16.96 23.51 -5.21
CA THR A 175 17.77 24.46 -5.99
C THR A 175 16.93 25.09 -7.10
N GLU A 176 17.44 26.16 -7.70
CA GLU A 176 16.84 26.79 -8.89
C GLU A 176 16.77 25.81 -10.07
N ALA A 177 17.78 24.94 -10.22
CA ALA A 177 17.77 23.91 -11.26
C ALA A 177 16.62 22.89 -11.09
N ASP A 178 16.27 22.54 -9.85
CA ASP A 178 15.10 21.68 -9.59
C ASP A 178 13.79 22.40 -9.98
N LEU A 179 13.73 23.71 -9.73
CA LEU A 179 12.58 24.53 -10.12
C LEU A 179 12.45 24.61 -11.64
N ASP A 180 13.58 24.80 -12.35
CA ASP A 180 13.62 24.76 -13.82
C ASP A 180 13.09 23.45 -14.37
N LEU A 181 13.55 22.33 -13.80
CA LEU A 181 13.10 20.99 -14.18
C LEU A 181 11.60 20.77 -13.92
N PHE A 182 11.09 21.30 -12.81
CA PHE A 182 9.65 21.20 -12.49
C PHE A 182 8.83 21.92 -13.55
N PHE A 183 9.12 23.20 -13.85
CA PHE A 183 8.37 23.97 -14.82
C PHE A 183 8.57 23.49 -16.28
N ALA A 184 9.70 22.87 -16.60
CA ALA A 184 9.90 22.22 -17.90
C ALA A 184 9.00 20.99 -18.10
N ARG A 185 8.60 20.31 -17.02
CA ARG A 185 7.71 19.14 -17.05
C ARG A 185 6.23 19.51 -16.98
N HIS A 186 5.89 20.57 -16.25
CA HIS A 186 4.53 21.02 -15.97
C HIS A 186 4.21 22.29 -16.79
N THR A 187 4.10 22.14 -18.12
CA THR A 187 3.87 23.25 -19.05
C THR A 187 2.40 23.56 -19.29
N ASP A 188 1.51 22.62 -18.96
CA ASP A 188 0.06 22.81 -19.07
C ASP A 188 -0.48 23.55 -17.86
N ALA A 189 -1.31 24.59 -18.11
CA ALA A 189 -1.83 25.42 -17.04
C ALA A 189 -2.80 24.67 -16.09
N ALA A 190 -3.50 23.67 -16.59
CA ALA A 190 -4.41 22.86 -15.75
C ALA A 190 -3.61 21.91 -14.85
N ASP A 191 -2.52 21.32 -15.37
CA ASP A 191 -1.62 20.47 -14.59
C ASP A 191 -0.88 21.30 -13.55
N LEU A 192 -0.36 22.46 -13.90
CA LEU A 192 0.29 23.39 -12.96
C LEU A 192 -0.69 23.83 -11.86
N GLY A 193 -1.92 24.19 -12.24
CA GLY A 193 -2.99 24.58 -11.32
C GLY A 193 -3.48 23.48 -10.38
N ALA A 194 -3.08 22.23 -10.60
CA ALA A 194 -3.31 21.14 -9.65
C ALA A 194 -2.29 21.12 -8.48
N HIS A 195 -1.25 21.97 -8.52
CA HIS A 195 -0.20 22.00 -7.49
C HIS A 195 -0.34 23.21 -6.55
N PHE A 196 0.17 23.03 -5.33
CA PHE A 196 0.41 24.12 -4.37
C PHE A 196 1.82 24.00 -3.78
N VAL A 197 2.34 25.10 -3.24
CA VAL A 197 3.71 25.18 -2.69
C VAL A 197 3.68 25.32 -1.18
N GLU A 198 4.56 24.59 -0.50
CA GLU A 198 4.80 24.73 0.94
C GLU A 198 6.28 24.53 1.30
N ARG A 199 6.67 24.94 2.51
CA ARG A 199 7.99 24.66 3.06
C ARG A 199 8.22 23.14 3.13
N PHE A 200 9.36 22.66 2.68
CA PHE A 200 9.72 21.28 2.91
C PHE A 200 10.32 21.14 4.32
N VAL A 201 9.66 20.36 5.17
CA VAL A 201 10.12 20.11 6.54
C VAL A 201 11.11 18.95 6.51
N GLU A 202 12.41 19.26 6.61
CA GLU A 202 13.47 18.26 6.41
C GLU A 202 13.57 17.22 7.53
N VAL A 203 13.35 17.68 8.77
CA VAL A 203 13.43 16.84 9.96
C VAL A 203 12.13 17.00 10.75
N ALA A 204 11.25 16.04 10.61
CA ALA A 204 10.04 15.96 11.41
C ALA A 204 9.63 14.51 11.64
N ARG A 205 8.96 14.27 12.74
CA ARG A 205 8.23 13.03 12.99
C ARG A 205 6.85 13.12 12.35
N HIS A 206 6.37 12.00 11.86
CA HIS A 206 4.98 11.85 11.43
C HIS A 206 4.19 11.31 12.61
N VAL A 207 3.46 12.20 13.28
CA VAL A 207 2.61 11.86 14.43
C VAL A 207 1.17 12.07 14.03
N GLU A 208 0.30 11.16 14.46
CA GLU A 208 -1.12 11.22 14.10
C GLU A 208 -2.04 10.89 15.27
N THR A 209 -3.30 11.31 15.18
CA THR A 209 -4.35 10.96 16.13
C THR A 209 -5.36 10.03 15.51
N GLN A 210 -5.62 8.90 16.15
CA GLN A 210 -6.78 8.08 15.86
C GLN A 210 -8.00 8.71 16.51
N SER A 211 -8.86 9.32 15.72
CA SER A 211 -10.00 10.08 16.19
C SER A 211 -11.33 9.41 15.80
N ALA A 212 -12.35 9.66 16.60
CA ALA A 212 -13.72 9.23 16.31
C ALA A 212 -14.73 10.27 16.83
N ARG A 213 -15.83 10.46 16.08
CA ARG A 213 -16.96 11.31 16.48
C ARG A 213 -18.28 10.66 16.06
N ASP A 214 -19.25 10.68 16.94
CA ASP A 214 -20.61 10.17 16.64
C ASP A 214 -21.56 11.30 16.21
N SER A 215 -22.76 10.92 15.77
CA SER A 215 -23.81 11.85 15.38
C SER A 215 -24.45 12.61 16.56
N LEU A 216 -24.10 12.28 17.80
CA LEU A 216 -24.55 12.97 19.02
C LEU A 216 -23.56 14.07 19.43
N GLY A 217 -22.41 14.16 18.75
CA GLY A 217 -21.36 15.15 19.01
C GLY A 217 -20.29 14.69 19.98
N ASN A 218 -20.30 13.42 20.45
CA ASN A 218 -19.22 12.90 21.27
C ASN A 218 -17.98 12.71 20.41
N PHE A 219 -16.86 13.28 20.83
CA PHE A 219 -15.57 13.18 20.16
C PHE A 219 -14.50 12.63 21.10
N HIS A 220 -13.71 11.67 20.62
CA HIS A 220 -12.56 11.15 21.34
C HIS A 220 -11.36 10.98 20.39
N VAL A 221 -10.17 11.28 20.89
CA VAL A 221 -8.91 10.73 20.38
C VAL A 221 -8.71 9.39 21.08
N ILE A 222 -8.70 8.31 20.32
CA ILE A 222 -8.56 6.93 20.84
C ILE A 222 -7.11 6.71 21.28
N SER A 223 -6.16 7.07 20.43
CA SER A 223 -4.73 7.07 20.74
C SER A 223 -3.98 7.98 19.77
N THR A 224 -2.70 8.22 20.06
CA THR A 224 -1.75 8.77 19.09
C THR A 224 -0.91 7.64 18.48
N ARG A 225 -0.37 7.88 17.29
CA ARG A 225 0.61 6.98 16.65
C ARG A 225 1.81 7.78 16.16
N ASP A 226 2.97 7.12 16.12
CA ASP A 226 4.13 7.56 15.36
C ASP A 226 4.31 6.66 14.13
N CYS A 227 4.36 7.29 12.98
CA CYS A 227 4.48 6.64 11.68
C CYS A 227 5.70 7.17 10.91
N SER A 228 6.74 7.57 11.62
CA SER A 228 7.92 8.22 11.03
C SER A 228 8.83 7.26 10.28
N VAL A 229 8.78 5.94 10.60
CA VAL A 229 9.55 4.94 9.86
C VAL A 229 8.85 4.66 8.54
N GLN A 230 9.28 5.34 7.51
CA GLN A 230 8.68 5.28 6.18
C GLN A 230 9.73 5.37 5.08
N ARG A 231 9.39 4.87 3.90
CA ARG A 231 10.18 4.94 2.68
C ARG A 231 9.33 5.52 1.56
N ARG A 232 9.82 6.57 0.89
CA ARG A 232 9.07 7.26 -0.18
C ARG A 232 7.64 7.60 0.23
N ASN A 233 7.48 8.12 1.46
CA ASN A 233 6.20 8.43 2.10
C ASN A 233 5.27 7.22 2.34
N GLN A 234 5.75 5.99 2.21
CA GLN A 234 5.02 4.79 2.61
C GLN A 234 5.51 4.32 3.98
N LYS A 235 4.57 4.17 4.90
CA LYS A 235 4.83 3.72 6.27
C LYS A 235 5.30 2.26 6.25
N LEU A 236 6.31 1.93 7.04
CA LEU A 236 6.91 0.59 7.17
C LEU A 236 6.67 -0.01 8.55
N VAL A 237 6.86 0.82 9.58
CA VAL A 237 6.65 0.48 10.98
C VAL A 237 5.91 1.61 11.65
N GLU A 238 4.85 1.28 12.37
CA GLU A 238 4.04 2.21 13.14
C GLU A 238 4.00 1.80 14.61
N GLU A 239 3.90 2.77 15.50
CA GLU A 239 3.78 2.50 16.95
C GLU A 239 2.70 3.36 17.63
N ALA A 240 2.06 2.80 18.65
CA ALA A 240 1.10 3.47 19.50
C ALA A 240 1.34 3.16 20.99
N PRO A 241 1.12 4.16 21.88
CA PRO A 241 0.96 5.57 21.57
C PRO A 241 2.27 6.16 21.01
N ALA A 242 2.20 7.34 20.36
CA ALA A 242 3.41 8.02 19.87
C ALA A 242 4.39 8.26 21.03
N PRO A 243 5.63 7.72 20.96
CA PRO A 243 6.58 7.81 22.07
C PRO A 243 7.25 9.19 22.12
N PHE A 244 7.81 9.53 23.28
CA PHE A 244 8.67 10.69 23.45
C PHE A 244 8.09 12.01 22.89
N LEU A 245 6.78 12.23 23.06
CA LEU A 245 6.16 13.50 22.70
C LEU A 245 6.68 14.62 23.61
N PRO A 246 6.99 15.81 23.08
CA PRO A 246 7.28 17.00 23.91
C PRO A 246 6.11 17.33 24.84
N GLU A 247 6.42 17.99 25.95
CA GLU A 247 5.41 18.44 26.92
C GLU A 247 4.34 19.31 26.24
N GLY A 248 3.06 18.99 26.48
CA GLY A 248 1.91 19.66 25.91
C GLY A 248 1.64 19.34 24.43
N ALA A 249 2.46 18.54 23.76
CA ALA A 249 2.23 18.16 22.36
C ALA A 249 0.97 17.31 22.21
N HIS A 250 0.75 16.37 23.12
CA HIS A 250 -0.45 15.54 23.12
C HIS A 250 -1.73 16.37 23.14
N ASP A 251 -1.82 17.34 24.05
CA ASP A 251 -3.02 18.18 24.18
C ASP A 251 -3.28 19.02 22.93
N LYS A 252 -2.22 19.57 22.33
CA LYS A 252 -2.31 20.29 21.05
C LYS A 252 -2.83 19.43 19.92
N LEU A 253 -2.37 18.17 19.83
CA LEU A 253 -2.84 17.21 18.83
C LEU A 253 -4.32 16.89 19.01
N VAL A 254 -4.75 16.69 20.27
CA VAL A 254 -6.16 16.41 20.61
C VAL A 254 -7.05 17.60 20.29
N GLU A 255 -6.64 18.82 20.69
CA GLU A 255 -7.41 20.05 20.44
C GLU A 255 -7.53 20.33 18.94
N ALA A 256 -6.43 20.20 18.18
CA ALA A 256 -6.44 20.36 16.73
C ALA A 256 -7.38 19.37 16.04
N SER A 257 -7.30 18.11 16.42
CA SER A 257 -8.16 17.05 15.85
C SER A 257 -9.63 17.27 16.16
N ARG A 258 -9.94 17.70 17.40
CA ARG A 258 -11.30 18.07 17.80
C ARG A 258 -11.83 19.22 16.95
N ALA A 259 -11.07 20.30 16.84
CA ALA A 259 -11.49 21.48 16.08
C ALA A 259 -11.80 21.16 14.62
N LEU A 260 -10.98 20.33 13.99
CA LEU A 260 -11.19 19.87 12.60
C LEU A 260 -12.46 19.03 12.48
N PHE A 261 -12.65 18.02 13.34
CA PHE A 261 -13.81 17.13 13.29
C PHE A 261 -15.14 17.84 13.56
N GLU A 262 -15.12 18.80 14.51
CA GLU A 262 -16.30 19.61 14.82
C GLU A 262 -16.65 20.58 13.67
N HIS A 263 -15.62 21.18 13.04
CA HIS A 263 -15.83 22.15 11.97
C HIS A 263 -16.52 21.56 10.74
N VAL A 264 -16.17 20.32 10.37
CA VAL A 264 -16.75 19.67 9.17
C VAL A 264 -17.91 18.74 9.51
N ASP A 265 -18.40 18.74 10.75
CA ASP A 265 -19.42 17.81 11.24
C ASP A 265 -19.07 16.35 10.95
N TYR A 266 -17.79 15.99 11.16
CA TYR A 266 -17.29 14.63 10.94
C TYR A 266 -18.09 13.63 11.79
N VAL A 267 -18.60 12.57 11.16
CA VAL A 267 -19.24 11.45 11.85
C VAL A 267 -18.58 10.16 11.36
N GLY A 268 -17.92 9.45 12.25
CA GLY A 268 -17.16 8.23 11.91
C GLY A 268 -15.83 8.15 12.64
N VAL A 269 -15.00 7.23 12.15
CA VAL A 269 -13.60 7.06 12.56
C VAL A 269 -12.70 7.68 11.49
N GLY A 270 -11.70 8.43 11.90
CA GLY A 270 -10.73 9.06 10.99
C GLY A 270 -9.40 9.34 11.69
N THR A 271 -8.43 9.80 10.92
CA THR A 271 -7.09 10.10 11.41
C THR A 271 -6.68 11.49 10.98
N VAL A 272 -6.12 12.26 11.92
CA VAL A 272 -5.48 13.55 11.61
C VAL A 272 -3.97 13.37 11.69
N GLU A 273 -3.28 13.67 10.62
CA GLU A 273 -1.84 13.53 10.48
C GLU A 273 -1.13 14.87 10.68
N PHE A 274 0.01 14.83 11.38
CA PHE A 274 0.82 16.01 11.70
C PHE A 274 2.30 15.74 11.49
N LEU A 275 3.04 16.80 11.17
CA LEU A 275 4.49 16.83 11.26
C LEU A 275 4.91 17.50 12.58
N LEU A 276 5.69 16.79 13.39
CA LEU A 276 6.25 17.28 14.65
C LEU A 276 7.74 17.53 14.46
N GLU A 277 8.16 18.81 14.50
CA GLU A 277 9.57 19.19 14.41
C GLU A 277 10.29 19.02 15.77
N PRO A 278 11.62 18.91 15.79
CA PRO A 278 12.40 18.74 17.01
C PRO A 278 12.25 19.90 18.02
N ASP A 279 11.90 21.10 17.56
CA ASP A 279 11.65 22.28 18.39
C ASP A 279 10.24 22.29 19.02
N GLY A 280 9.42 21.25 18.74
CA GLY A 280 8.07 21.09 19.26
C GLY A 280 6.98 21.79 18.43
N ASN A 281 7.31 22.35 17.27
CA ASN A 281 6.31 22.83 16.33
C ASN A 281 5.53 21.65 15.74
N ILE A 282 4.19 21.80 15.68
CA ILE A 282 3.26 20.80 15.15
C ILE A 282 2.55 21.45 13.95
N TRP A 283 2.64 20.78 12.80
CA TRP A 283 2.02 21.22 11.56
C TRP A 283 1.00 20.20 11.10
N PHE A 284 -0.20 20.67 10.80
CA PHE A 284 -1.23 19.86 10.15
C PHE A 284 -0.74 19.42 8.76
N LEU A 285 -0.89 18.13 8.49
CA LEU A 285 -0.54 17.53 7.21
C LEU A 285 -1.79 17.22 6.37
N GLU A 286 -2.64 16.33 6.87
CA GLU A 286 -3.90 15.95 6.23
C GLU A 286 -4.86 15.24 7.21
N VAL A 287 -6.11 15.06 6.77
CA VAL A 287 -7.08 14.17 7.41
C VAL A 287 -7.32 12.99 6.48
N ASN A 288 -7.24 11.78 7.02
CA ASN A 288 -7.67 10.59 6.31
C ASN A 288 -9.10 10.23 6.76
N PRO A 289 -10.13 10.49 5.92
CA PRO A 289 -11.54 10.33 6.30
C PRO A 289 -12.00 8.86 6.20
N ARG A 290 -11.24 7.95 6.79
CA ARG A 290 -11.43 6.50 6.75
C ARG A 290 -10.65 5.80 7.86
N LEU A 291 -10.81 4.49 7.96
CA LEU A 291 -9.94 3.65 8.76
C LEU A 291 -8.51 3.63 8.18
N GLN A 292 -7.49 3.63 9.03
CA GLN A 292 -6.09 3.53 8.63
C GLN A 292 -5.60 2.08 8.59
N VAL A 293 -4.53 1.81 7.83
CA VAL A 293 -3.86 0.49 7.81
C VAL A 293 -3.44 0.11 9.22
N GLU A 294 -2.80 1.04 9.92
CA GLU A 294 -2.20 0.93 11.24
C GLU A 294 -3.18 1.10 12.42
N HIS A 295 -4.50 1.02 12.15
CA HIS A 295 -5.51 1.07 13.23
C HIS A 295 -5.31 -0.01 14.32
N PRO A 296 -4.77 -1.21 14.01
CA PRO A 296 -4.60 -2.26 15.02
C PRO A 296 -3.73 -1.86 16.20
N VAL A 297 -2.68 -1.04 16.03
CA VAL A 297 -1.86 -0.62 17.19
C VAL A 297 -2.64 0.25 18.18
N SER A 298 -3.59 1.06 17.67
CA SER A 298 -4.49 1.85 18.52
C SER A 298 -5.49 0.97 19.25
N GLU A 299 -6.00 -0.06 18.60
CA GLU A 299 -6.89 -1.06 19.19
C GLU A 299 -6.20 -1.83 20.31
N GLU A 300 -4.95 -2.27 20.07
CA GLU A 300 -4.18 -3.04 21.05
C GLU A 300 -3.91 -2.28 22.35
N VAL A 301 -3.63 -0.99 22.28
CA VAL A 301 -3.33 -0.20 23.49
C VAL A 301 -4.60 0.29 24.21
N THR A 302 -5.77 0.23 23.58
CA THR A 302 -7.02 0.72 24.16
C THR A 302 -8.09 -0.36 24.38
N GLY A 303 -8.00 -1.47 23.65
CA GLY A 303 -9.04 -2.50 23.64
C GLY A 303 -10.31 -2.08 22.88
N ILE A 304 -10.29 -0.97 22.13
CA ILE A 304 -11.41 -0.52 21.28
C ILE A 304 -11.31 -1.21 19.92
N ASP A 305 -12.35 -1.87 19.47
CA ASP A 305 -12.48 -2.34 18.08
C ASP A 305 -13.03 -1.19 17.22
N LEU A 306 -12.16 -0.60 16.40
CA LEU A 306 -12.50 0.57 15.58
C LEU A 306 -13.49 0.25 14.45
N VAL A 307 -13.45 -0.96 13.90
CA VAL A 307 -14.42 -1.41 12.89
C VAL A 307 -15.80 -1.55 13.55
N ARG A 308 -15.85 -2.10 14.75
CA ARG A 308 -17.09 -2.15 15.54
C ARG A 308 -17.64 -0.75 15.80
N GLU A 309 -16.79 0.19 16.19
CA GLU A 309 -17.23 1.57 16.44
C GLU A 309 -17.73 2.23 15.15
N GLN A 310 -17.13 2.00 13.96
CA GLN A 310 -17.66 2.48 12.68
C GLN A 310 -19.10 1.97 12.45
N ILE A 311 -19.33 0.68 12.67
CA ILE A 311 -20.67 0.08 12.53
C ILE A 311 -21.65 0.68 13.54
N ARG A 312 -21.26 0.83 14.81
CA ARG A 312 -22.09 1.40 15.88
C ARG A 312 -22.47 2.86 15.61
N ILE A 313 -21.51 3.66 15.16
CA ILE A 313 -21.73 5.06 14.80
C ILE A 313 -22.73 5.15 13.62
N ALA A 314 -22.57 4.31 12.60
CA ALA A 314 -23.50 4.26 11.46
C ALA A 314 -24.91 3.78 11.85
N GLN A 315 -25.05 2.99 12.92
CA GLN A 315 -26.34 2.64 13.52
C GLN A 315 -26.96 3.79 14.32
N GLY A 316 -26.23 4.90 14.52
CA GLY A 316 -26.66 6.05 15.35
C GLY A 316 -26.52 5.81 16.85
N LEU A 317 -25.60 4.93 17.24
CA LEU A 317 -25.26 4.67 18.64
C LEU A 317 -24.18 5.64 19.12
N ALA A 318 -24.15 5.90 20.42
CA ALA A 318 -23.10 6.71 21.02
C ALA A 318 -21.75 6.02 20.91
N LEU A 319 -20.71 6.83 20.64
CA LEU A 319 -19.32 6.41 20.65
C LEU A 319 -18.93 5.82 22.02
N THR A 320 -18.19 4.73 22.01
CA THR A 320 -17.63 4.17 23.24
C THR A 320 -16.55 5.10 23.77
N THR A 321 -16.65 5.49 25.03
CA THR A 321 -15.58 6.25 25.70
C THR A 321 -14.33 5.37 25.79
N PRO A 322 -13.22 5.72 25.16
CA PRO A 322 -12.01 4.91 25.21
C PRO A 322 -11.40 4.96 26.60
N PRO A 323 -10.86 3.85 27.10
CA PRO A 323 -9.98 3.90 28.27
C PRO A 323 -8.67 4.60 27.93
N GLU A 324 -7.94 5.03 28.96
CA GLU A 324 -6.57 5.49 28.78
C GLU A 324 -5.71 4.39 28.13
N PRO A 325 -4.88 4.71 27.12
CA PRO A 325 -3.99 3.75 26.48
C PRO A 325 -3.08 3.05 27.50
N ARG A 326 -2.92 1.75 27.36
CA ARG A 326 -2.07 0.92 28.22
C ARG A 326 -1.09 0.10 27.41
N GLY A 327 0.16 0.10 27.86
CA GLY A 327 1.22 -0.61 27.17
C GLY A 327 1.70 0.13 25.93
N HIS A 328 2.27 -0.62 25.01
CA HIS A 328 2.80 -0.12 23.75
C HIS A 328 2.66 -1.17 22.67
N SER A 329 2.35 -0.76 21.44
CA SER A 329 2.17 -1.68 20.32
C SER A 329 2.91 -1.18 19.08
N PHE A 330 3.53 -2.12 18.35
CA PHE A 330 4.13 -1.90 17.03
C PHE A 330 3.35 -2.67 15.98
N GLU A 331 3.23 -2.11 14.79
CA GLU A 331 2.80 -2.80 13.58
C GLU A 331 3.96 -2.86 12.60
N PHE A 332 4.17 -4.03 11.99
CA PHE A 332 5.11 -4.25 10.91
C PHE A 332 4.31 -4.66 9.67
N ARG A 333 4.44 -3.88 8.59
CA ARG A 333 3.79 -4.20 7.32
C ARG A 333 4.59 -5.26 6.59
N ILE A 334 4.11 -6.48 6.57
CA ILE A 334 4.74 -7.55 5.82
C ILE A 334 4.25 -7.49 4.37
N THR A 335 5.14 -7.02 3.50
CA THR A 335 4.88 -6.86 2.08
C THR A 335 5.73 -7.83 1.26
N SER A 336 5.31 -8.12 0.02
CA SER A 336 6.12 -8.85 -0.94
C SER A 336 7.06 -7.90 -1.67
N GLU A 337 8.14 -7.51 -0.99
CA GLU A 337 9.14 -6.54 -1.45
C GLU A 337 10.53 -7.05 -1.17
N ASP A 338 11.45 -6.88 -2.13
CA ASP A 338 12.79 -7.46 -2.08
C ASP A 338 13.81 -6.43 -1.58
N PRO A 339 14.34 -6.59 -0.34
CA PRO A 339 15.35 -5.67 0.19
C PRO A 339 16.64 -5.66 -0.62
N SER A 340 17.02 -6.77 -1.27
CA SER A 340 18.21 -6.84 -2.12
C SER A 340 18.08 -6.01 -3.40
N LYS A 341 16.86 -5.61 -3.74
CA LYS A 341 16.51 -4.81 -4.92
C LYS A 341 15.82 -3.50 -4.55
N ASP A 342 16.31 -2.84 -3.51
CA ASP A 342 15.77 -1.57 -3.03
C ASP A 342 14.27 -1.65 -2.74
N LEU A 343 13.83 -2.68 -2.00
CA LEU A 343 12.44 -2.93 -1.62
C LEU A 343 11.49 -2.87 -2.84
N THR A 344 11.95 -3.40 -3.97
CA THR A 344 11.11 -3.49 -5.17
C THR A 344 10.04 -4.55 -4.96
N PRO A 345 8.75 -4.26 -5.26
CA PRO A 345 7.70 -5.26 -5.18
C PRO A 345 7.97 -6.50 -6.04
N THR A 346 7.64 -7.66 -5.51
CA THR A 346 7.81 -8.95 -6.18
C THR A 346 6.49 -9.70 -6.20
N ALA A 347 6.27 -10.50 -7.24
CA ALA A 347 5.19 -11.49 -7.25
C ALA A 347 5.77 -12.86 -6.92
N GLY A 348 4.95 -13.73 -6.37
CA GLY A 348 5.36 -15.09 -6.08
C GLY A 348 4.29 -15.87 -5.32
N ARG A 349 4.54 -17.15 -5.11
CA ARG A 349 3.69 -18.01 -4.31
C ARG A 349 4.27 -18.17 -2.92
N LEU A 350 3.43 -18.13 -1.90
CA LEU A 350 3.81 -18.44 -0.52
C LEU A 350 3.90 -19.96 -0.34
N ASP A 351 5.05 -20.55 -0.64
CA ASP A 351 5.20 -22.01 -0.60
C ASP A 351 5.17 -22.55 0.84
N GLU A 352 5.81 -21.83 1.76
CA GLU A 352 5.82 -22.13 3.18
C GLU A 352 5.79 -20.82 3.97
N VAL A 353 4.95 -20.73 5.00
CA VAL A 353 4.87 -19.55 5.87
C VAL A 353 4.87 -20.00 7.33
N HIS A 354 5.77 -19.41 8.10
CA HIS A 354 5.82 -19.54 9.55
C HIS A 354 5.45 -18.21 10.19
N TRP A 355 4.25 -18.14 10.74
CA TRP A 355 3.78 -16.96 11.43
C TRP A 355 4.27 -16.94 12.87
N PRO A 356 4.72 -15.79 13.41
CA PRO A 356 5.06 -15.66 14.81
C PRO A 356 3.81 -15.83 15.69
N LEU A 357 3.97 -16.46 16.84
CA LEU A 357 2.88 -16.71 17.78
C LEU A 357 3.29 -16.32 19.21
N GLY A 358 2.35 -16.41 20.12
CA GLY A 358 2.57 -16.24 21.56
C GLY A 358 2.11 -14.89 22.10
N PRO A 359 2.43 -14.59 23.37
CA PRO A 359 1.88 -13.43 24.07
C PRO A 359 2.19 -12.09 23.37
N GLY A 360 1.16 -11.29 23.17
CA GLY A 360 1.25 -9.96 22.57
C GLY A 360 1.45 -9.97 21.06
N ILE A 361 1.19 -11.08 20.37
CA ILE A 361 1.23 -11.15 18.91
C ILE A 361 -0.21 -11.21 18.38
N ARG A 362 -0.53 -10.29 17.48
CA ARG A 362 -1.74 -10.27 16.66
C ARG A 362 -1.35 -10.27 15.19
N LEU A 363 -2.05 -11.05 14.39
CA LEU A 363 -1.82 -11.16 12.95
C LEU A 363 -3.08 -10.73 12.20
N GLU A 364 -2.91 -9.82 11.26
CA GLU A 364 -3.92 -9.52 10.25
C GLU A 364 -3.41 -10.05 8.91
N LEU A 365 -4.04 -11.12 8.41
CA LEU A 365 -3.54 -11.88 7.27
C LEU A 365 -4.43 -11.65 6.04
N GLY A 366 -3.82 -11.32 4.91
CA GLY A 366 -4.50 -11.22 3.62
C GLY A 366 -4.38 -12.46 2.75
N VAL A 367 -3.50 -13.37 3.12
CA VAL A 367 -3.14 -14.56 2.35
C VAL A 367 -2.88 -15.76 3.26
N ASP A 368 -3.03 -16.96 2.72
CA ASP A 368 -2.65 -18.22 3.35
C ASP A 368 -1.44 -18.86 2.66
N GLN A 369 -0.86 -19.88 3.31
CA GLN A 369 0.16 -20.70 2.67
C GLN A 369 -0.41 -21.35 1.40
N GLY A 370 0.33 -21.27 0.31
CA GLY A 370 -0.07 -21.75 -1.01
C GLY A 370 -0.72 -20.69 -1.90
N ASP A 371 -1.12 -19.54 -1.36
CA ASP A 371 -1.63 -18.42 -2.14
C ASP A 371 -0.51 -17.72 -2.92
N SER A 372 -0.88 -16.95 -3.93
CA SER A 372 0.04 -16.18 -4.75
C SER A 372 -0.17 -14.69 -4.55
N VAL A 373 0.91 -13.96 -4.29
CA VAL A 373 0.92 -12.50 -4.31
C VAL A 373 1.05 -12.04 -5.75
N GLN A 374 0.11 -11.22 -6.19
CA GLN A 374 0.05 -10.68 -7.56
C GLN A 374 0.42 -9.21 -7.56
N THR A 375 0.93 -8.73 -8.69
CA THR A 375 1.35 -7.32 -8.85
C THR A 375 0.21 -6.36 -9.23
N ALA A 376 -0.99 -6.87 -9.46
CA ALA A 376 -2.14 -6.06 -9.89
C ALA A 376 -2.71 -5.14 -8.79
N PHE A 377 -2.46 -5.46 -7.53
CA PHE A 377 -2.95 -4.71 -6.36
C PHE A 377 -1.78 -4.20 -5.49
N ASP A 378 -1.94 -4.18 -4.17
CA ASP A 378 -0.85 -3.86 -3.26
C ASP A 378 0.03 -5.09 -2.96
N SER A 379 1.22 -4.84 -2.40
CA SER A 379 2.18 -5.88 -2.01
C SER A 379 1.91 -6.48 -0.62
N MET A 380 0.87 -6.03 0.09
CA MET A 380 0.60 -6.40 1.48
C MET A 380 0.24 -7.89 1.61
N ILE A 381 1.04 -8.62 2.37
CA ILE A 381 0.80 -10.02 2.72
C ILE A 381 0.07 -10.09 4.07
N ALA A 382 0.58 -9.35 5.05
CA ALA A 382 0.08 -9.38 6.41
C ALA A 382 0.51 -8.13 7.18
N LYS A 383 -0.10 -7.94 8.34
CA LYS A 383 0.39 -7.06 9.40
C LYS A 383 0.73 -7.90 10.62
N VAL A 384 1.94 -7.72 11.15
CA VAL A 384 2.36 -8.32 12.43
C VAL A 384 2.31 -7.24 13.49
N ILE A 385 1.38 -7.35 14.40
CA ILE A 385 1.16 -6.40 15.48
C ILE A 385 1.71 -7.00 16.78
N VAL A 386 2.55 -6.25 17.48
CA VAL A 386 3.28 -6.73 18.66
C VAL A 386 3.09 -5.79 19.83
N THR A 387 2.45 -6.29 20.90
CA THR A 387 2.06 -5.50 22.06
C THR A 387 2.82 -5.92 23.32
N GLY A 388 3.27 -4.95 24.09
CA GLY A 388 3.91 -5.12 25.40
C GLY A 388 3.26 -4.27 26.50
N ALA A 389 3.60 -4.53 27.75
CA ALA A 389 3.15 -3.69 28.88
C ALA A 389 3.77 -2.28 28.85
N ASP A 390 4.85 -2.13 28.13
CA ASP A 390 5.58 -0.91 27.85
C ASP A 390 6.35 -1.06 26.53
N ARG A 391 7.01 0.02 26.07
CA ARG A 391 7.76 0.05 24.81
C ARG A 391 8.93 -0.94 24.80
N GLU A 392 9.65 -1.09 25.92
CA GLU A 392 10.78 -2.02 26.05
C GLU A 392 10.33 -3.46 25.85
N GLN A 393 9.24 -3.85 26.51
CA GLN A 393 8.69 -5.20 26.37
C GLN A 393 8.13 -5.43 24.95
N ALA A 394 7.48 -4.42 24.34
CA ALA A 394 7.01 -4.50 22.96
C ALA A 394 8.18 -4.70 21.99
N LEU A 395 9.29 -3.97 22.14
CA LEU A 395 10.52 -4.16 21.37
C LEU A 395 11.11 -5.57 21.56
N ALA A 396 11.19 -6.05 22.81
CA ALA A 396 11.69 -7.39 23.09
C ALA A 396 10.85 -8.48 22.42
N ARG A 397 9.53 -8.33 22.44
CA ARG A 397 8.60 -9.23 21.75
C ARG A 397 8.71 -9.12 20.23
N SER A 398 8.92 -7.91 19.69
CA SER A 398 9.12 -7.67 18.25
C SER A 398 10.37 -8.38 17.75
N ARG A 399 11.48 -8.33 18.50
CA ARG A 399 12.71 -9.08 18.15
C ARG A 399 12.43 -10.58 18.04
N ARG A 400 11.68 -11.14 18.99
CA ARG A 400 11.29 -12.55 18.96
C ARG A 400 10.35 -12.85 17.78
N ALA A 401 9.31 -12.04 17.60
CA ALA A 401 8.32 -12.26 16.56
C ALA A 401 8.93 -12.21 15.15
N LEU A 402 9.78 -11.22 14.88
CA LEU A 402 10.44 -11.09 13.58
C LEU A 402 11.51 -12.17 13.35
N ALA A 403 12.13 -12.71 14.43
CA ALA A 403 13.04 -13.84 14.32
C ALA A 403 12.32 -15.19 14.09
N GLU A 404 11.10 -15.34 14.58
CA GLU A 404 10.26 -16.52 14.35
C GLU A 404 9.59 -16.51 12.96
N PHE A 405 9.40 -15.33 12.36
CA PHE A 405 8.76 -15.21 11.05
C PHE A 405 9.66 -15.75 9.95
N SER A 406 9.11 -16.59 9.10
CA SER A 406 9.76 -16.99 7.85
C SER A 406 8.75 -17.22 6.75
N VAL A 407 9.16 -16.94 5.50
CA VAL A 407 8.37 -17.20 4.30
C VAL A 407 9.28 -17.67 3.18
N GLN A 408 8.79 -18.62 2.37
CA GLN A 408 9.44 -19.09 1.16
C GLN A 408 8.58 -18.78 -0.06
N GLY A 409 9.23 -18.47 -1.19
CA GLY A 409 8.60 -18.17 -2.46
C GLY A 409 8.44 -16.68 -2.77
N VAL A 410 8.47 -15.80 -1.75
CA VAL A 410 8.48 -14.34 -1.90
C VAL A 410 9.53 -13.70 -1.01
N ALA A 411 10.08 -12.57 -1.44
CA ALA A 411 10.92 -11.73 -0.59
C ALA A 411 10.06 -10.82 0.29
N THR A 412 10.54 -10.50 1.49
CA THR A 412 9.85 -9.60 2.42
C THR A 412 10.82 -8.66 3.10
N PRO A 413 10.37 -7.50 3.62
CA PRO A 413 11.21 -6.54 4.34
C PRO A 413 11.57 -6.97 5.76
N VAL A 414 11.25 -8.18 6.20
CA VAL A 414 11.50 -8.65 7.57
C VAL A 414 12.96 -8.51 8.01
N PRO A 415 14.00 -8.81 7.19
CA PRO A 415 15.39 -8.55 7.55
C PRO A 415 15.66 -7.08 7.89
N VAL A 416 15.04 -6.17 7.14
CA VAL A 416 15.13 -4.71 7.39
C VAL A 416 14.50 -4.36 8.74
N TYR A 417 13.34 -4.93 9.06
CA TYR A 417 12.67 -4.70 10.34
C TYR A 417 13.47 -5.24 11.53
N GLN A 418 14.15 -6.38 11.36
CA GLN A 418 15.05 -6.93 12.38
C GLN A 418 16.19 -5.98 12.72
N ASP A 419 16.71 -5.25 11.74
CA ASP A 419 17.75 -4.25 11.96
C ASP A 419 17.16 -2.97 12.58
N ILE A 420 16.01 -2.48 12.08
CA ILE A 420 15.32 -1.29 12.62
C ILE A 420 15.05 -1.42 14.12
N ILE A 421 14.51 -2.56 14.57
CA ILE A 421 14.17 -2.77 16.00
C ILE A 421 15.38 -2.92 16.92
N ASN A 422 16.58 -3.00 16.36
CA ASN A 422 17.85 -3.04 17.08
C ASN A 422 18.65 -1.74 16.93
N ASP A 423 18.21 -0.83 16.06
CA ASP A 423 18.88 0.44 15.83
C ASP A 423 18.77 1.36 17.07
N PRO A 424 19.88 1.97 17.53
CA PRO A 424 19.89 2.85 18.70
C PRO A 424 18.95 4.04 18.59
N ASP A 425 18.81 4.66 17.40
CA ASP A 425 17.91 5.78 17.16
C ASP A 425 16.44 5.37 17.33
N PHE A 426 16.07 4.20 16.80
CA PHE A 426 14.71 3.65 16.94
C PHE A 426 14.43 3.18 18.37
N CYS A 427 15.40 2.54 19.02
CA CYS A 427 15.26 2.13 20.41
C CYS A 427 15.21 3.30 21.40
N GLY A 428 15.66 4.50 21.00
CA GLY A 428 15.72 5.68 21.86
C GLY A 428 16.93 5.69 22.80
N VAL A 429 17.99 4.94 22.47
CA VAL A 429 19.23 4.92 23.25
C VAL A 429 20.01 6.20 22.95
N GLY A 430 20.06 7.11 23.96
CA GLY A 430 20.66 8.42 23.78
C GLY A 430 19.76 9.48 23.14
N GLY A 431 18.50 9.14 22.88
CA GLY A 431 17.47 9.98 22.26
C GLY A 431 16.72 9.25 21.16
N PHE A 432 15.50 9.66 20.89
CA PHE A 432 14.68 9.14 19.78
C PHE A 432 14.90 10.04 18.56
N ASN A 433 15.73 9.58 17.61
CA ASN A 433 16.19 10.39 16.48
C ASN A 433 15.50 10.02 15.16
N ILE A 434 14.31 9.44 15.24
CA ILE A 434 13.53 9.04 14.06
C ILE A 434 12.86 10.27 13.45
N SER A 435 12.89 10.34 12.12
CA SER A 435 12.16 11.32 11.31
C SER A 435 11.62 10.64 10.05
N THR A 436 10.74 11.33 9.33
CA THR A 436 10.16 10.82 8.07
C THR A 436 11.21 10.49 7.01
N ARG A 437 12.42 11.01 7.14
CA ARG A 437 13.53 10.77 6.22
C ARG A 437 14.63 9.88 6.80
N TRP A 438 14.55 9.55 8.10
CA TRP A 438 15.58 8.77 8.79
C TRP A 438 15.91 7.46 8.07
N PHE A 439 14.89 6.74 7.61
CA PHE A 439 15.07 5.47 6.91
C PHE A 439 15.96 5.62 5.67
N GLU A 440 15.68 6.61 4.83
CA GLU A 440 16.40 6.81 3.56
C GLU A 440 17.76 7.48 3.74
N THR A 441 17.87 8.43 4.69
CA THR A 441 19.06 9.29 4.80
C THR A 441 20.06 8.82 5.84
N THR A 442 19.61 8.03 6.82
CA THR A 442 20.44 7.61 7.95
C THR A 442 20.55 6.08 8.01
N PHE A 443 19.43 5.37 8.02
CA PHE A 443 19.41 3.93 8.21
C PHE A 443 19.91 3.16 6.98
N MET A 444 19.26 3.29 5.82
CA MET A 444 19.62 2.54 4.61
C MET A 444 21.07 2.70 4.15
N PRO A 445 21.71 3.90 4.24
CA PRO A 445 23.10 4.04 3.85
C PRO A 445 24.11 3.27 4.72
N GLN A 446 23.69 2.78 5.89
CA GLN A 446 24.52 2.01 6.81
C GLN A 446 24.31 0.48 6.68
N HIS A 447 23.33 0.05 5.87
CA HIS A 447 22.93 -1.35 5.73
C HIS A 447 23.01 -1.77 4.25
N ASP A 448 23.53 -2.97 4.02
CA ASP A 448 23.61 -3.59 2.70
C ASP A 448 22.84 -4.92 2.70
N TYR A 449 21.80 -4.97 1.90
CA TYR A 449 20.95 -6.15 1.75
C TYR A 449 21.17 -6.88 0.42
N SER A 450 22.18 -6.51 -0.36
CA SER A 450 22.45 -7.08 -1.70
C SER A 450 22.75 -8.59 -1.67
N ASP A 451 23.32 -9.08 -0.57
CA ASP A 451 23.66 -10.50 -0.38
C ASP A 451 22.50 -11.38 0.10
N LEU A 452 21.32 -10.79 0.36
CA LEU A 452 20.16 -11.60 0.71
C LEU A 452 19.78 -12.49 -0.48
N ALA A 453 19.65 -13.79 -0.21
CA ALA A 453 19.21 -14.73 -1.23
C ALA A 453 17.81 -14.35 -1.71
N THR A 454 17.72 -13.95 -2.97
CA THR A 454 16.40 -13.81 -3.63
C THR A 454 15.75 -15.20 -3.62
N PRO A 455 14.48 -15.33 -3.17
CA PRO A 455 13.78 -16.59 -3.31
C PRO A 455 13.90 -17.03 -4.77
N ALA A 456 14.39 -18.26 -4.99
CA ALA A 456 14.45 -18.80 -6.35
C ALA A 456 13.06 -18.66 -6.94
N GLU A 457 12.98 -18.10 -8.16
CA GLU A 457 11.72 -18.11 -8.93
C GLU A 457 11.21 -19.54 -8.85
N ALA A 458 10.11 -19.73 -8.11
CA ALA A 458 9.54 -21.05 -7.95
C ALA A 458 9.25 -21.54 -9.37
N SER A 459 10.01 -22.54 -9.80
CA SER A 459 9.77 -23.19 -11.09
C SER A 459 8.29 -23.48 -11.13
N SER A 460 7.56 -22.82 -12.01
CA SER A 460 6.10 -22.89 -12.03
C SER A 460 5.73 -24.37 -12.12
N THR A 461 5.23 -24.92 -11.02
CA THR A 461 4.64 -26.27 -11.01
C THR A 461 3.34 -26.29 -11.83
N ALA A 462 3.02 -25.17 -12.50
CA ALA A 462 1.87 -25.02 -13.38
C ALA A 462 1.91 -25.95 -14.61
N ASP A 463 3.07 -26.52 -14.93
CA ASP A 463 3.23 -27.41 -16.09
C ASP A 463 3.38 -28.90 -15.73
N LEU A 464 3.06 -29.33 -14.52
CA LEU A 464 2.91 -30.75 -14.29
C LEU A 464 1.66 -31.23 -15.05
N PRO A 465 1.81 -32.19 -15.98
CA PRO A 465 0.67 -32.75 -16.71
C PRO A 465 -0.38 -33.22 -15.69
N ARG A 466 -1.60 -32.70 -15.82
CA ARG A 466 -2.70 -33.09 -14.94
C ARG A 466 -3.37 -34.33 -15.49
N GLN A 467 -3.73 -35.28 -14.63
CA GLN A 467 -4.47 -36.48 -14.97
C GLN A 467 -5.79 -36.52 -14.21
N THR A 468 -6.89 -36.76 -14.93
CA THR A 468 -8.20 -36.85 -14.33
C THR A 468 -8.48 -38.30 -13.95
N TYR A 469 -8.80 -38.52 -12.69
CA TYR A 469 -9.22 -39.81 -12.12
C TYR A 469 -10.72 -39.75 -11.85
N ILE A 470 -11.40 -40.87 -12.14
CA ILE A 470 -12.79 -41.04 -11.72
C ILE A 470 -12.75 -41.87 -10.43
N ILE A 471 -13.18 -41.28 -9.33
CA ILE A 471 -13.29 -41.97 -8.04
C ILE A 471 -14.74 -42.11 -7.65
N GLU A 472 -15.05 -43.13 -6.83
CA GLU A 472 -16.34 -43.28 -6.20
C GLU A 472 -16.25 -42.88 -4.74
N LEU A 473 -17.06 -41.88 -4.35
CA LEU A 473 -17.17 -41.40 -2.99
C LEU A 473 -18.63 -41.56 -2.58
N ASP A 474 -18.88 -42.34 -1.54
CA ASP A 474 -20.24 -42.63 -1.03
C ASP A 474 -21.25 -43.03 -2.10
N GLY A 475 -20.81 -43.91 -3.05
CA GLY A 475 -21.63 -44.40 -4.14
C GLY A 475 -21.85 -43.41 -5.30
N ARG A 476 -21.18 -42.25 -5.29
CA ARG A 476 -21.21 -41.25 -6.36
C ARG A 476 -19.87 -41.19 -7.11
N ARG A 477 -19.93 -41.20 -8.44
CA ARG A 477 -18.74 -40.98 -9.27
C ARG A 477 -18.39 -39.51 -9.32
N VAL A 478 -17.16 -39.18 -8.91
CA VAL A 478 -16.58 -37.82 -8.91
C VAL A 478 -15.33 -37.82 -9.77
N SER A 479 -15.20 -36.83 -10.66
CA SER A 479 -13.97 -36.58 -11.41
C SER A 479 -13.01 -35.72 -10.55
N LEU A 480 -11.82 -36.27 -10.31
CA LEU A 480 -10.75 -35.57 -9.55
C LEU A 480 -9.55 -35.39 -10.47
N THR A 481 -9.19 -34.13 -10.74
CA THR A 481 -8.01 -33.78 -11.55
C THR A 481 -6.84 -33.48 -10.65
N LEU A 482 -5.77 -34.26 -10.72
CA LEU A 482 -4.57 -34.17 -9.88
C LEU A 482 -3.32 -34.06 -10.74
N PRO A 483 -2.19 -33.60 -10.21
CA PRO A 483 -0.89 -33.67 -10.89
C PRO A 483 -0.58 -35.11 -11.27
N ALA A 484 -0.12 -35.33 -12.50
CA ALA A 484 0.25 -36.67 -12.99
C ALA A 484 1.38 -37.25 -12.13
N GLY A 485 1.21 -38.47 -11.67
CA GLY A 485 2.21 -39.15 -10.83
C GLY A 485 1.89 -39.21 -9.34
N MET A 486 0.84 -38.56 -8.88
CA MET A 486 0.48 -38.52 -7.43
C MET A 486 0.10 -39.91 -6.88
N PHE A 487 -0.33 -40.85 -7.73
CA PHE A 487 -0.67 -42.21 -7.35
C PHE A 487 0.27 -43.26 -7.97
N ASN A 488 1.42 -42.86 -8.52
CA ASN A 488 2.40 -43.82 -8.99
C ASN A 488 3.16 -44.41 -7.79
N ALA A 489 2.82 -45.61 -7.38
CA ALA A 489 3.66 -46.39 -6.48
C ALA A 489 5.05 -46.60 -7.13
N PRO A 490 6.15 -46.60 -6.37
CA PRO A 490 7.48 -46.84 -6.92
C PRO A 490 7.50 -48.26 -7.52
N SER A 491 7.46 -48.34 -8.84
CA SER A 491 7.65 -49.59 -9.56
C SER A 491 9.11 -50.01 -9.41
N ALA A 492 9.35 -51.20 -8.92
CA ALA A 492 10.66 -51.83 -8.92
C ALA A 492 11.24 -51.86 -10.35
N PRO A 493 12.54 -51.67 -10.56
CA PRO A 493 13.14 -51.61 -11.88
C PRO A 493 13.05 -52.99 -12.56
N ALA A 494 12.32 -53.06 -13.68
CA ALA A 494 12.32 -54.24 -14.54
C ALA A 494 13.68 -54.32 -15.28
N PRO A 495 14.21 -55.54 -15.50
CA PRO A 495 15.47 -55.73 -16.22
C PRO A 495 15.34 -55.33 -17.69
N ARG A 496 16.29 -54.51 -18.15
CA ARG A 496 16.39 -54.05 -19.54
C ARG A 496 16.79 -55.20 -20.49
N PRO A 497 16.09 -55.38 -21.61
CA PRO A 497 16.62 -56.15 -22.73
C PRO A 497 17.65 -55.32 -23.53
N PRO A 498 18.62 -55.96 -24.20
CA PRO A 498 19.65 -55.22 -24.94
C PRO A 498 19.11 -54.61 -26.23
N GLN A 499 19.45 -53.33 -26.43
CA GLN A 499 19.10 -52.60 -27.66
C GLN A 499 20.17 -52.81 -28.74
N PRO A 500 19.80 -52.99 -30.01
CA PRO A 500 20.72 -52.89 -31.14
C PRO A 500 20.90 -51.43 -31.57
N LEU A 501 22.15 -51.08 -31.81
CA LEU A 501 22.58 -49.81 -32.40
C LEU A 501 21.95 -49.62 -33.79
N ARG A 502 21.27 -48.50 -34.00
CA ARG A 502 21.02 -47.96 -35.34
C ARG A 502 21.16 -46.47 -35.40
N SER A 503 21.85 -46.07 -36.44
CA SER A 503 22.37 -44.80 -36.87
C SER A 503 21.37 -43.63 -36.96
N ALA A 504 21.95 -42.47 -36.78
CA ALA A 504 21.36 -41.13 -36.89
C ALA A 504 20.80 -40.81 -38.29
N THR A 505 19.60 -40.25 -38.35
CA THR A 505 19.25 -39.30 -39.40
C THR A 505 18.50 -38.12 -38.75
N ARG A 506 19.10 -36.97 -38.91
CA ARG A 506 18.59 -35.65 -38.53
C ARG A 506 17.29 -35.34 -39.25
N ARG A 507 16.23 -35.05 -38.51
CA ARG A 507 15.13 -34.22 -39.02
C ARG A 507 14.86 -33.12 -38.01
N ALA A 508 15.07 -31.89 -38.45
CA ALA A 508 14.76 -30.67 -37.72
C ALA A 508 13.23 -30.61 -37.50
N ALA A 509 12.83 -30.56 -36.26
CA ALA A 509 11.51 -30.07 -35.86
C ALA A 509 11.73 -28.71 -35.15
N ALA A 510 11.03 -27.71 -35.63
CA ALA A 510 11.05 -26.38 -35.11
C ALA A 510 10.67 -26.39 -33.60
N SER A 511 11.60 -25.99 -32.77
CA SER A 511 11.34 -25.69 -31.38
C SER A 511 10.76 -24.27 -31.32
N THR A 512 9.50 -24.16 -30.95
CA THR A 512 8.98 -22.88 -30.41
C THR A 512 9.71 -22.63 -29.10
N HIS A 513 10.65 -21.71 -29.14
CA HIS A 513 11.28 -21.15 -27.96
C HIS A 513 10.21 -20.40 -27.17
N GLN A 514 9.82 -20.92 -26.00
CA GLN A 514 9.34 -20.08 -24.92
C GLN A 514 10.54 -19.32 -24.39
N ALA A 515 10.47 -17.99 -24.52
CA ALA A 515 11.49 -17.09 -24.04
C ALA A 515 11.44 -17.06 -22.50
N GLY A 516 12.54 -17.42 -21.87
CA GLY A 516 12.84 -17.04 -20.49
C GLY A 516 12.98 -15.51 -20.40
N PRO A 517 13.07 -14.91 -19.20
CA PRO A 517 13.14 -13.47 -19.03
C PRO A 517 14.29 -12.92 -19.89
N HIS A 518 13.95 -12.15 -20.92
CA HIS A 518 14.91 -11.52 -21.81
C HIS A 518 15.71 -10.51 -21.01
N GLN A 519 16.96 -10.81 -20.75
CA GLN A 519 17.96 -9.73 -20.61
C GLN A 519 18.00 -9.05 -21.98
N GLY A 520 17.53 -7.79 -22.05
CA GLY A 520 17.53 -7.00 -23.27
C GLY A 520 18.92 -6.93 -23.89
N ALA A 521 18.99 -6.67 -25.20
CA ALA A 521 20.25 -6.38 -25.86
C ALA A 521 20.93 -5.17 -25.21
N PRO A 522 22.27 -5.02 -25.30
CA PRO A 522 22.94 -3.82 -24.79
C PRO A 522 22.28 -2.57 -25.33
N GLY A 523 21.77 -1.70 -24.46
CA GLY A 523 21.02 -0.49 -24.82
C GLY A 523 19.49 -0.62 -24.74
N ASP A 524 18.94 -1.82 -24.55
CA ASP A 524 17.50 -1.97 -24.28
C ASP A 524 17.15 -1.54 -22.87
N ILE A 525 16.10 -0.75 -22.73
CA ILE A 525 15.43 -0.45 -21.47
C ILE A 525 14.18 -1.30 -21.45
N VAL A 526 14.08 -2.19 -20.47
CA VAL A 526 12.96 -3.13 -20.31
C VAL A 526 12.21 -2.87 -18.99
N ALA A 527 10.90 -3.11 -18.98
CA ALA A 527 10.12 -3.05 -17.77
C ALA A 527 10.57 -4.15 -16.80
N PRO A 528 10.96 -3.82 -15.57
CA PRO A 528 11.43 -4.82 -14.59
C PRO A 528 10.27 -5.64 -14.00
N MET A 529 9.04 -5.15 -14.11
CA MET A 529 7.82 -5.75 -13.57
C MET A 529 6.60 -5.28 -14.37
N GLN A 530 5.44 -5.85 -14.09
CA GLN A 530 4.17 -5.29 -14.58
C GLN A 530 3.93 -3.92 -13.95
N ALA A 531 3.66 -2.92 -14.77
CA ALA A 531 3.53 -1.53 -14.34
C ALA A 531 2.68 -0.72 -15.33
N ILE A 532 2.26 0.47 -14.90
CA ILE A 532 1.65 1.48 -15.77
C ILE A 532 2.71 2.54 -16.08
N VAL A 533 2.76 3.00 -17.32
CA VAL A 533 3.64 4.10 -17.74
C VAL A 533 3.04 5.42 -17.28
N VAL A 534 3.66 6.03 -16.27
CA VAL A 534 3.18 7.31 -15.69
C VAL A 534 3.69 8.50 -16.49
N ALA A 535 4.95 8.44 -16.92
CA ALA A 535 5.55 9.52 -17.70
C ALA A 535 6.61 9.00 -18.67
N LEU A 536 6.77 9.70 -19.79
CA LEU A 536 7.86 9.56 -20.74
C LEU A 536 8.65 10.86 -20.75
N ALA A 537 9.95 10.78 -20.42
CA ALA A 537 10.84 11.93 -20.35
C ALA A 537 11.60 12.20 -21.67
N VAL A 538 11.45 11.29 -22.65
CA VAL A 538 12.15 11.36 -23.95
C VAL A 538 11.21 10.98 -25.08
N SER A 539 11.58 11.40 -26.28
CA SER A 539 10.94 11.04 -27.56
C SER A 539 11.90 10.24 -28.44
N GLU A 540 11.36 9.53 -29.42
CA GLU A 540 12.19 8.85 -30.41
C GLU A 540 13.02 9.88 -31.22
N GLY A 541 14.32 9.65 -31.29
CA GLY A 541 15.28 10.57 -31.90
C GLY A 541 16.06 11.45 -30.91
N ASP A 542 15.67 11.49 -29.65
CA ASP A 542 16.36 12.29 -28.64
C ASP A 542 17.74 11.71 -28.30
N GLN A 543 18.69 12.61 -28.02
CA GLN A 543 20.00 12.27 -27.46
C GLN A 543 19.90 12.20 -25.95
N VAL A 544 20.40 11.13 -25.36
CA VAL A 544 20.40 10.93 -23.90
C VAL A 544 21.80 10.63 -23.38
N GLU A 545 22.09 11.08 -22.17
CA GLU A 545 23.29 10.73 -21.42
C GLU A 545 23.05 9.47 -20.58
N GLU A 546 24.13 8.76 -20.21
CA GLU A 546 24.03 7.64 -19.27
C GLU A 546 23.47 8.13 -17.92
N GLY A 547 22.45 7.42 -17.39
CA GLY A 547 21.74 7.80 -16.17
C GLY A 547 20.64 8.84 -16.37
N GLN A 548 20.42 9.36 -17.59
CA GLN A 548 19.30 10.27 -17.85
C GLN A 548 17.95 9.54 -17.77
N LEU A 549 16.94 10.21 -17.20
CA LEU A 549 15.58 9.68 -17.07
C LEU A 549 14.95 9.47 -18.46
N VAL A 550 14.41 8.29 -18.72
CA VAL A 550 13.72 7.91 -19.97
C VAL A 550 12.22 7.76 -19.76
N ALA A 551 11.82 7.06 -18.73
CA ALA A 551 10.41 6.85 -18.40
C ALA A 551 10.21 6.70 -16.89
N VAL A 552 8.99 6.90 -16.41
CA VAL A 552 8.57 6.56 -15.07
C VAL A 552 7.47 5.53 -15.15
N LEU A 553 7.69 4.40 -14.52
CA LEU A 553 6.69 3.34 -14.37
C LEU A 553 6.08 3.39 -12.96
N GLU A 554 4.79 3.12 -12.84
CA GLU A 554 4.14 2.91 -11.56
C GLU A 554 3.71 1.46 -11.42
N ALA A 555 4.14 0.82 -10.34
CA ALA A 555 3.67 -0.49 -9.93
C ALA A 555 3.35 -0.47 -8.43
N MET A 556 2.22 -1.01 -8.02
CA MET A 556 1.81 -1.13 -6.61
C MET A 556 1.92 0.21 -5.83
N LYS A 557 1.47 1.31 -6.45
CA LYS A 557 1.55 2.69 -5.91
C LYS A 557 2.98 3.24 -5.73
N MET A 558 3.99 2.60 -6.32
CA MET A 558 5.37 3.07 -6.31
C MET A 558 5.80 3.50 -7.72
N GLU A 559 6.36 4.70 -7.82
CA GLU A 559 6.98 5.18 -9.04
C GLU A 559 8.42 4.65 -9.14
N LYS A 560 8.76 4.07 -10.29
CA LYS A 560 10.11 3.61 -10.60
C LYS A 560 10.64 4.34 -11.82
N PRO A 561 11.69 5.18 -11.68
CA PRO A 561 12.35 5.80 -12.81
C PRO A 561 13.14 4.74 -13.59
N LEU A 562 13.03 4.78 -14.90
CA LEU A 562 13.87 4.04 -15.85
C LEU A 562 14.87 4.99 -16.45
N LEU A 563 16.15 4.70 -16.24
CA LEU A 563 17.27 5.54 -16.67
C LEU A 563 17.94 4.94 -17.92
N ALA A 564 18.54 5.79 -18.73
CA ALA A 564 19.33 5.37 -19.89
C ALA A 564 20.57 4.57 -19.41
N PRO A 565 20.76 3.32 -19.88
CA PRO A 565 21.88 2.48 -19.45
C PRO A 565 23.22 2.92 -20.07
N ARG A 566 23.17 3.81 -21.05
CA ARG A 566 24.32 4.38 -21.76
C ARG A 566 23.93 5.66 -22.48
N ALA A 567 24.92 6.49 -22.83
CA ALA A 567 24.71 7.63 -23.72
C ALA A 567 24.43 7.16 -25.15
N GLY A 568 23.55 7.86 -25.88
CA GLY A 568 23.19 7.54 -27.26
C GLY A 568 21.87 8.15 -27.69
N THR A 569 21.35 7.67 -28.83
CA THR A 569 20.07 8.13 -29.40
C THR A 569 18.96 7.15 -29.12
N VAL A 570 17.80 7.64 -28.71
CA VAL A 570 16.57 6.84 -28.56
C VAL A 570 16.07 6.41 -29.94
N THR A 571 16.26 5.16 -30.32
CA THR A 571 15.91 4.66 -31.66
C THR A 571 14.58 3.95 -31.74
N SER A 572 14.02 3.55 -30.60
CA SER A 572 12.65 3.05 -30.52
C SER A 572 12.05 3.37 -29.15
N LEU A 573 10.81 3.84 -29.17
CA LEU A 573 9.99 4.05 -27.98
C LEU A 573 8.67 3.33 -28.22
N SER A 574 8.49 2.16 -27.58
CA SER A 574 7.42 1.21 -27.94
C SER A 574 6.14 1.39 -27.11
N ILE A 575 6.08 2.41 -26.25
CA ILE A 575 5.02 2.62 -25.27
C ILE A 575 4.53 4.07 -25.26
N LYS A 576 3.35 4.27 -24.66
CA LYS A 576 2.76 5.59 -24.42
C LYS A 576 2.41 5.74 -22.94
N GLN A 577 2.28 6.98 -22.50
CA GLN A 577 1.74 7.28 -21.17
C GLN A 577 0.34 6.66 -20.99
N GLY A 578 0.12 5.98 -19.90
CA GLY A 578 -1.09 5.22 -19.60
C GLY A 578 -1.06 3.75 -20.04
N ASP A 579 -0.06 3.31 -20.81
CA ASP A 579 0.04 1.91 -21.22
C ASP A 579 0.40 1.01 -20.02
N THR A 580 -0.20 -0.18 -19.98
CA THR A 580 0.21 -1.25 -19.06
C THR A 580 1.30 -2.09 -19.72
N VAL A 581 2.42 -2.26 -19.04
CA VAL A 581 3.55 -3.07 -19.50
C VAL A 581 3.76 -4.27 -18.57
N THR A 582 4.25 -5.39 -19.11
CA THR A 582 4.62 -6.58 -18.34
C THR A 582 6.13 -6.67 -18.16
N ALA A 583 6.59 -7.45 -17.19
CA ALA A 583 8.03 -7.70 -16.99
C ALA A 583 8.69 -8.17 -18.29
N GLY A 584 9.85 -7.57 -18.63
CA GLY A 584 10.57 -7.85 -19.87
C GLY A 584 10.04 -7.12 -21.12
N THR A 585 8.94 -6.37 -21.04
CA THR A 585 8.48 -5.52 -22.13
C THR A 585 9.55 -4.46 -22.42
N ARG A 586 9.99 -4.35 -23.69
CA ARG A 586 10.93 -3.33 -24.10
C ARG A 586 10.25 -1.97 -24.15
N ILE A 587 10.78 -1.04 -23.38
CA ILE A 587 10.28 0.33 -23.24
C ILE A 587 10.91 1.20 -24.34
N ALA A 588 12.26 1.20 -24.40
CA ALA A 588 13.04 1.98 -25.33
C ALA A 588 14.32 1.22 -25.71
N HIS A 589 14.95 1.65 -26.80
CA HIS A 589 16.31 1.23 -27.17
C HIS A 589 17.20 2.46 -27.37
N ILE A 590 18.35 2.46 -26.69
CA ILE A 590 19.38 3.52 -26.84
C ILE A 590 20.49 2.97 -27.72
N ALA A 591 20.60 3.52 -28.95
CA ALA A 591 21.66 3.18 -29.89
C ALA A 591 22.86 4.08 -29.67
N THR A 592 24.07 3.52 -29.72
CA THR A 592 25.30 4.33 -29.80
C THR A 592 25.47 4.92 -31.20
N ASP A 593 26.26 5.99 -31.33
CA ASP A 593 26.54 6.63 -32.63
C ASP A 593 27.09 5.66 -33.68
N LYS A 594 27.66 4.51 -33.27
CA LYS A 594 28.17 3.46 -34.19
C LYS A 594 27.07 2.48 -34.63
N GLU A 595 25.97 2.40 -33.95
CA GLU A 595 24.82 1.53 -34.24
C GLU A 595 23.73 2.28 -35.02
N ALA A 596 23.77 3.62 -35.00
CA ALA A 596 22.82 4.51 -35.68
C ALA A 596 23.23 4.85 -37.12
N GLN A 597 24.39 4.42 -37.60
CA GLN A 597 24.90 4.52 -38.99
C GLN A 597 24.76 3.16 -39.69
#